data_cdd388c962340535f39c874bfaa1fb84
#
_entry.id   cdd388c962340535f39c874bfaa1fb84
#
_cell.length_a   1.000
_cell.length_b   1.000
_cell.length_c   1.000
_cell.angle_alpha   90.00
_cell.angle_beta   90.00
_cell.angle_gamma   90.00
#
_symmetry.space_group_name_H-M   'P 1'
#
loop_
_entity.id
_entity.type
_entity.pdbx_description
1 polymer ?
#
loop_
_entity_poly.entity_id
_entity_poly.type
_entity_poly.pdbx_seq_one_letter_code
_entity_poly.pdbx_strand_id
1 'polypeptide(L)'
;MVLAVGLLGCLKTEFESRELTPGRADFYNYIAIGNSLTQGFQDFGLHNKYHEQENSFPAILAGQMKLVSPDIGEFVQPLANANGSGYMHLAEINGELEVISADDLGGYGEDASWSSWADKTVKYNNLGVAGIRLTDCVPTAGDFLSSTINQAVVSFNPFGRFLDFGTPIINNVSYLDHVKSSGATFFTCWLGNNDLLLWCISGGEAT
;
A
#
# COMPACT_ATOMS: atom_id res chain seq x y z
N MET A 1 -37.58 -21.00 47.58
CA MET A 1 -37.21 -19.63 47.25
C MET A 1 -36.40 -19.70 45.95
N VAL A 2 -37.05 -19.43 44.79
CA VAL A 2 -36.44 -19.52 43.48
C VAL A 2 -35.90 -18.15 43.13
N LEU A 3 -34.59 -17.99 43.00
CA LEU A 3 -33.94 -16.76 42.57
C LEU A 3 -34.08 -16.65 41.06
N ALA A 4 -34.96 -15.79 40.57
CA ALA A 4 -35.04 -15.45 39.14
C ALA A 4 -33.88 -14.47 38.83
N VAL A 5 -32.82 -14.95 38.19
CA VAL A 5 -31.78 -14.12 37.60
C VAL A 5 -32.35 -13.57 36.30
N GLY A 6 -32.76 -12.34 36.34
CA GLY A 6 -33.17 -11.62 35.12
C GLY A 6 -31.96 -11.44 34.20
N LEU A 7 -31.96 -12.11 33.05
CA LEU A 7 -31.09 -11.80 31.94
C LEU A 7 -31.50 -10.43 31.39
N LEU A 8 -30.84 -9.37 31.84
CA LEU A 8 -30.86 -8.08 31.16
C LEU A 8 -30.11 -8.26 29.84
N GLY A 9 -30.86 -8.67 28.81
CA GLY A 9 -30.33 -8.67 27.47
C GLY A 9 -29.88 -7.26 27.10
N CYS A 10 -28.76 -7.16 26.35
CA CYS A 10 -28.31 -5.90 25.78
C CYS A 10 -29.51 -5.21 25.11
N LEU A 11 -29.89 -4.07 25.65
CA LEU A 11 -30.85 -3.20 24.97
C LEU A 11 -30.25 -2.87 23.61
N LYS A 12 -30.96 -3.23 22.55
CA LYS A 12 -30.59 -2.86 21.21
C LYS A 12 -30.67 -1.34 21.17
N THR A 13 -29.51 -0.68 21.28
CA THR A 13 -29.44 0.76 21.07
C THR A 13 -29.74 0.98 19.61
N GLU A 14 -30.95 1.46 19.32
CA GLU A 14 -31.26 1.96 17.99
C GLU A 14 -30.38 3.19 17.78
N PHE A 15 -29.33 3.05 16.98
CA PHE A 15 -28.56 4.21 16.56
C PHE A 15 -29.45 5.01 15.60
N GLU A 16 -29.71 6.25 15.94
CA GLU A 16 -30.33 7.16 14.98
C GLU A 16 -29.44 7.17 13.72
N SER A 17 -30.05 6.85 12.59
CA SER A 17 -29.34 6.96 11.30
C SER A 17 -29.05 8.43 11.05
N ARG A 18 -27.79 8.83 11.20
CA ARG A 18 -27.37 10.18 10.80
C ARG A 18 -27.16 10.20 9.30
N GLU A 19 -27.57 11.29 8.70
CA GLU A 19 -27.24 11.55 7.30
C GLU A 19 -25.72 11.56 7.14
N LEU A 20 -25.22 10.77 6.19
CA LEU A 20 -23.80 10.69 5.88
C LEU A 20 -23.41 11.97 5.13
N THR A 21 -22.44 12.70 5.68
CA THR A 21 -21.92 13.92 5.06
C THR A 21 -20.40 13.95 5.15
N PRO A 22 -19.72 14.57 4.19
CA PRO A 22 -18.26 14.76 4.27
C PRO A 22 -17.86 15.79 5.35
N GLY A 23 -18.81 16.48 5.94
CA GLY A 23 -18.55 17.59 6.86
C GLY A 23 -17.81 18.71 6.16
N ARG A 24 -16.61 19.04 6.66
CA ARG A 24 -15.71 20.07 6.09
C ARG A 24 -14.57 19.49 5.25
N ALA A 25 -14.51 18.17 5.11
CA ALA A 25 -13.47 17.51 4.32
C ALA A 25 -13.77 17.63 2.84
N ASP A 26 -12.75 17.93 2.07
CA ASP A 26 -12.78 17.91 0.60
C ASP A 26 -12.09 16.63 0.11
N PHE A 27 -12.91 15.67 -0.31
CA PHE A 27 -12.44 14.37 -0.80
C PHE A 27 -12.23 14.34 -2.32
N TYR A 28 -12.39 15.48 -3.01
CA TYR A 28 -12.36 15.53 -4.47
C TYR A 28 -11.13 14.85 -5.08
N ASN A 29 -9.95 15.09 -4.52
CA ASN A 29 -8.71 14.41 -4.93
C ASN A 29 -8.04 13.78 -3.71
N TYR A 30 -8.47 12.57 -3.35
CA TYR A 30 -7.88 11.78 -2.29
C TYR A 30 -6.59 11.12 -2.76
N ILE A 31 -5.51 11.28 -2.01
CA ILE A 31 -4.20 10.67 -2.26
C ILE A 31 -3.78 9.84 -1.04
N ALA A 32 -3.37 8.61 -1.27
CA ALA A 32 -2.82 7.74 -0.24
C ALA A 32 -1.30 7.70 -0.33
N ILE A 33 -0.64 8.15 0.73
CA ILE A 33 0.81 8.23 0.87
C ILE A 33 1.24 7.17 1.87
N GLY A 34 2.24 6.37 1.55
CA GLY A 34 2.70 5.39 2.52
C GLY A 34 3.57 4.27 1.96
N ASN A 35 3.67 3.23 2.76
CA ASN A 35 4.50 2.07 2.50
C ASN A 35 3.74 0.89 1.87
N SER A 36 4.23 -0.33 2.12
CA SER A 36 3.64 -1.58 1.65
C SER A 36 2.15 -1.74 1.98
N LEU A 37 1.73 -1.35 3.19
CA LEU A 37 0.32 -1.44 3.60
C LEU A 37 -0.57 -0.51 2.77
N THR A 38 -0.07 0.69 2.46
CA THR A 38 -0.75 1.63 1.56
C THR A 38 -0.79 1.09 0.13
N GLN A 39 0.30 0.48 -0.33
CA GLN A 39 0.41 -0.09 -1.67
C GLN A 39 -0.57 -1.26 -1.90
N GLY A 40 -1.02 -1.93 -0.84
CA GLY A 40 -1.84 -3.13 -0.91
C GLY A 40 -1.02 -4.42 -0.88
N PHE A 41 0.16 -4.38 -0.24
CA PHE A 41 1.01 -5.55 -0.03
C PHE A 41 0.33 -6.50 0.96
N GLN A 42 0.10 -7.74 0.55
CA GLN A 42 -0.57 -8.78 1.32
C GLN A 42 0.12 -10.12 1.06
N ASP A 43 -0.06 -11.08 1.95
CA ASP A 43 0.48 -12.44 1.79
C ASP A 43 1.97 -12.47 1.47
N PHE A 44 2.74 -11.58 2.09
CA PHE A 44 4.18 -11.35 1.83
C PHE A 44 4.51 -10.95 0.39
N GLY A 45 3.56 -10.40 -0.36
CA GLY A 45 3.80 -9.95 -1.73
C GLY A 45 2.92 -8.78 -2.14
N LEU A 46 3.24 -8.20 -3.28
CA LEU A 46 2.40 -7.27 -4.00
C LEU A 46 1.85 -7.99 -5.23
N HIS A 47 0.64 -8.43 -5.17
CA HIS A 47 -0.04 -9.16 -6.23
C HIS A 47 -1.48 -8.71 -6.37
N ASN A 48 -2.15 -9.15 -7.42
CA ASN A 48 -3.56 -8.85 -7.64
C ASN A 48 -4.32 -10.10 -8.10
N LYS A 49 -3.90 -11.28 -7.61
CA LYS A 49 -4.44 -12.57 -8.02
C LYS A 49 -5.93 -12.69 -7.72
N TYR A 50 -6.33 -12.17 -6.55
CA TYR A 50 -7.70 -12.20 -6.05
C TYR A 50 -8.19 -10.79 -5.68
N HIS A 51 -7.75 -9.77 -6.43
CA HIS A 51 -8.09 -8.36 -6.21
C HIS A 51 -7.53 -7.75 -4.91
N GLU A 52 -6.35 -8.20 -4.46
CA GLU A 52 -5.75 -7.78 -3.19
C GLU A 52 -5.51 -6.29 -3.13
N GLN A 53 -4.92 -5.71 -4.18
CA GLN A 53 -4.67 -4.27 -4.22
C GLN A 53 -5.96 -3.44 -4.29
N GLU A 54 -6.99 -3.96 -4.95
CA GLU A 54 -8.31 -3.33 -5.01
C GLU A 54 -9.01 -3.33 -3.64
N ASN A 55 -8.61 -4.24 -2.74
CA ASN A 55 -9.04 -4.34 -1.36
C ASN A 55 -8.04 -3.72 -0.36
N SER A 56 -7.06 -2.97 -0.85
CA SER A 56 -6.17 -2.20 0.03
C SER A 56 -6.96 -1.17 0.87
N PHE A 57 -6.45 -0.84 2.07
CA PHE A 57 -7.16 0.10 2.93
C PHE A 57 -7.44 1.46 2.26
N PRO A 58 -6.55 2.01 1.40
CA PRO A 58 -6.86 3.26 0.71
C PRO A 58 -7.99 3.11 -0.31
N ALA A 59 -8.06 1.97 -1.02
CA ALA A 59 -9.13 1.71 -1.97
C ALA A 59 -10.49 1.57 -1.27
N ILE A 60 -10.53 0.83 -0.15
CA ILE A 60 -11.71 0.71 0.69
C ILE A 60 -12.14 2.09 1.21
N LEU A 61 -11.20 2.88 1.69
CA LEU A 61 -11.46 4.22 2.21
C LEU A 61 -12.00 5.15 1.13
N ALA A 62 -11.42 5.12 -0.08
CA ALA A 62 -11.94 5.87 -1.23
C ALA A 62 -13.40 5.48 -1.56
N GLY A 63 -13.70 4.17 -1.52
CA GLY A 63 -15.07 3.67 -1.66
C GLY A 63 -16.02 4.21 -0.60
N GLN A 64 -15.58 4.31 0.66
CA GLN A 64 -16.39 4.90 1.74
C GLN A 64 -16.57 6.43 1.58
N MET A 65 -15.52 7.14 1.18
CA MET A 65 -15.59 8.57 0.87
C MET A 65 -16.62 8.87 -0.22
N LYS A 66 -16.71 8.00 -1.23
CA LYS A 66 -17.68 8.14 -2.32
C LYS A 66 -19.13 8.09 -1.86
N LEU A 67 -19.43 7.42 -0.76
CA LEU A 67 -20.78 7.37 -0.19
C LEU A 67 -21.24 8.73 0.37
N VAL A 68 -20.29 9.56 0.79
CA VAL A 68 -20.57 10.88 1.40
C VAL A 68 -20.22 12.04 0.47
N SER A 69 -19.44 11.80 -0.56
CA SER A 69 -18.99 12.78 -1.55
C SER A 69 -19.04 12.15 -2.94
N PRO A 70 -20.23 12.12 -3.59
CA PRO A 70 -20.37 11.48 -4.92
C PRO A 70 -19.46 12.09 -6.00
N ASP A 71 -19.03 13.34 -5.82
CA ASP A 71 -18.15 14.08 -6.74
C ASP A 71 -16.67 13.75 -6.57
N ILE A 72 -16.31 12.81 -5.66
CA ILE A 72 -14.92 12.35 -5.53
C ILE A 72 -14.44 11.78 -6.87
N GLY A 73 -13.22 12.17 -7.26
CA GLY A 73 -12.58 11.61 -8.44
C GLY A 73 -12.37 10.10 -8.34
N GLU A 74 -12.04 9.49 -9.45
CA GLU A 74 -11.68 8.07 -9.46
C GLU A 74 -10.41 7.85 -8.64
N PHE A 75 -10.38 6.80 -7.81
CA PHE A 75 -9.20 6.39 -7.06
C PHE A 75 -8.38 5.43 -7.93
N VAL A 76 -7.41 5.97 -8.65
CA VAL A 76 -6.57 5.21 -9.58
C VAL A 76 -5.36 4.62 -8.86
N GLN A 77 -5.16 3.32 -9.01
CA GLN A 77 -4.05 2.58 -8.41
C GLN A 77 -3.13 1.98 -9.46
N PRO A 78 -1.79 1.98 -9.23
CA PRO A 78 -0.86 1.26 -10.08
C PRO A 78 -0.92 -0.24 -9.73
N LEU A 79 -1.88 -0.96 -10.29
CA LEU A 79 -2.08 -2.38 -10.00
C LEU A 79 -0.93 -3.22 -10.57
N ALA A 80 -0.48 -4.20 -9.80
CA ALA A 80 0.37 -5.27 -10.30
C ALA A 80 -0.48 -6.27 -11.09
N ASN A 81 0.17 -7.07 -11.95
CA ASN A 81 -0.49 -8.21 -12.57
C ASN A 81 -0.78 -9.31 -11.54
N ALA A 82 -1.46 -10.38 -11.97
CA ALA A 82 -1.97 -11.40 -11.07
C ALA A 82 -0.94 -11.91 -10.04
N ASN A 83 0.27 -12.28 -10.47
CA ASN A 83 1.29 -12.84 -9.57
C ASN A 83 2.20 -11.75 -8.96
N GLY A 84 2.32 -10.58 -9.58
CA GLY A 84 3.12 -9.45 -9.09
C GLY A 84 4.51 -9.84 -8.62
N SER A 85 4.84 -9.55 -7.35
CA SER A 85 6.10 -9.96 -6.71
C SER A 85 6.07 -11.38 -6.12
N GLY A 86 5.03 -12.16 -6.39
CA GLY A 86 4.74 -13.40 -5.68
C GLY A 86 3.94 -13.19 -4.40
N TYR A 87 3.51 -14.27 -3.80
CA TYR A 87 2.74 -14.28 -2.55
C TYR A 87 2.87 -15.64 -1.85
N MET A 88 2.57 -15.67 -0.56
CA MET A 88 2.49 -16.91 0.22
C MET A 88 1.03 -17.32 0.40
N HIS A 89 0.78 -18.60 0.53
CA HIS A 89 -0.55 -19.12 0.84
C HIS A 89 -0.47 -20.39 1.68
N LEU A 90 -1.59 -20.75 2.30
CA LEU A 90 -1.71 -21.99 3.04
C LEU A 90 -2.12 -23.11 2.08
N ALA A 91 -1.42 -24.24 2.17
CA ALA A 91 -1.78 -25.46 1.48
C ALA A 91 -1.80 -26.64 2.46
N GLU A 92 -2.65 -27.62 2.19
CA GLU A 92 -2.64 -28.89 2.92
C GLU A 92 -1.67 -29.85 2.21
N ILE A 93 -0.58 -30.21 2.89
CA ILE A 93 0.42 -31.15 2.41
C ILE A 93 0.49 -32.32 3.39
N ASN A 94 0.18 -33.53 2.91
CA ASN A 94 0.15 -34.74 3.74
C ASN A 94 -0.76 -34.67 4.98
N GLY A 95 -1.84 -33.87 4.93
CA GLY A 95 -2.79 -33.69 6.02
C GLY A 95 -2.37 -32.62 7.04
N GLU A 96 -1.29 -31.88 6.80
CA GLU A 96 -0.84 -30.75 7.60
C GLU A 96 -0.94 -29.46 6.80
N LEU A 97 -1.25 -28.34 7.50
CA LEU A 97 -1.27 -27.02 6.89
C LEU A 97 0.16 -26.45 6.85
N GLU A 98 0.64 -26.19 5.66
CA GLU A 98 1.95 -25.57 5.43
C GLU A 98 1.80 -24.22 4.74
N VAL A 99 2.71 -23.30 5.05
CA VAL A 99 2.86 -22.04 4.30
C VAL A 99 3.78 -22.32 3.13
N ILE A 100 3.25 -22.20 1.93
CA ILE A 100 4.04 -22.33 0.71
C ILE A 100 4.16 -20.99 -0.01
N SER A 101 5.33 -20.74 -0.59
CA SER A 101 5.57 -19.58 -1.42
C SER A 101 5.08 -19.82 -2.85
N ALA A 102 4.85 -18.76 -3.59
CA ALA A 102 4.53 -18.86 -5.00
C ALA A 102 5.63 -19.56 -5.83
N ASP A 103 6.89 -19.55 -5.35
CA ASP A 103 8.02 -20.29 -5.94
C ASP A 103 7.75 -21.78 -6.05
N ASP A 104 7.19 -22.38 -4.99
CA ASP A 104 6.90 -23.80 -4.93
C ASP A 104 5.81 -24.22 -5.92
N LEU A 105 5.05 -23.25 -6.42
CA LEU A 105 4.02 -23.45 -7.44
C LEU A 105 4.48 -23.09 -8.85
N GLY A 106 5.75 -22.71 -9.04
CA GLY A 106 6.30 -22.30 -10.34
C GLY A 106 5.79 -20.95 -10.84
N GLY A 107 5.38 -20.07 -9.94
CA GLY A 107 4.77 -18.79 -10.26
C GLY A 107 5.41 -17.57 -9.62
N TYR A 108 6.70 -17.63 -9.26
CA TYR A 108 7.36 -16.49 -8.65
C TYR A 108 7.68 -15.41 -9.69
N GLY A 109 7.12 -14.23 -9.46
CA GLY A 109 7.74 -12.95 -9.67
C GLY A 109 8.48 -12.62 -10.96
N GLU A 110 8.21 -13.28 -12.08
CA GLU A 110 8.71 -12.81 -13.38
C GLU A 110 8.01 -11.53 -13.84
N ASP A 111 7.00 -11.10 -13.08
CA ASP A 111 6.20 -9.93 -13.42
C ASP A 111 6.75 -8.67 -12.73
N ALA A 112 7.57 -7.93 -13.47
CA ALA A 112 8.13 -6.67 -13.01
C ALA A 112 7.09 -5.54 -12.81
N SER A 113 5.81 -5.79 -13.06
CA SER A 113 4.75 -4.77 -12.94
C SER A 113 4.62 -4.17 -11.53
N TRP A 114 5.00 -4.92 -10.51
CA TRP A 114 4.95 -4.47 -9.11
C TRP A 114 6.01 -3.41 -8.77
N SER A 115 7.12 -3.34 -9.51
CA SER A 115 8.25 -2.44 -9.25
C SER A 115 8.47 -1.41 -10.35
N SER A 116 7.83 -1.59 -11.51
CA SER A 116 7.95 -0.66 -12.62
C SER A 116 6.86 0.41 -12.60
N TRP A 117 7.14 1.55 -13.20
CA TRP A 117 6.14 2.58 -13.43
C TRP A 117 5.20 2.12 -14.55
N ALA A 118 3.99 1.73 -14.18
CA ALA A 118 3.05 1.09 -15.07
C ALA A 118 2.67 1.99 -16.27
N ASP A 119 2.33 3.26 -16.00
CA ASP A 119 2.05 4.26 -17.02
C ASP A 119 2.43 5.66 -16.50
N LYS A 120 3.46 6.26 -17.11
CA LYS A 120 3.97 7.59 -16.72
C LYS A 120 3.01 8.73 -17.07
N THR A 121 2.00 8.47 -17.88
CA THR A 121 0.99 9.46 -18.28
C THR A 121 -0.19 9.51 -17.31
N VAL A 122 -0.35 8.47 -16.48
CA VAL A 122 -1.43 8.35 -15.51
C VAL A 122 -1.01 8.94 -14.17
N LYS A 123 -1.88 9.75 -13.59
CA LYS A 123 -1.75 10.21 -12.20
C LYS A 123 -2.42 9.20 -11.29
N TYR A 124 -1.62 8.59 -10.42
CA TYR A 124 -2.11 7.63 -9.45
C TYR A 124 -2.49 8.32 -8.14
N ASN A 125 -3.55 7.80 -7.52
CA ASN A 125 -4.03 8.23 -6.22
C ASN A 125 -3.39 7.44 -5.08
N ASN A 126 -3.01 6.17 -5.34
CA ASN A 126 -2.27 5.37 -4.40
C ASN A 126 -0.77 5.47 -4.69
N LEU A 127 -0.06 6.20 -3.84
CA LEU A 127 1.39 6.40 -3.90
C LEU A 127 2.14 5.51 -2.89
N GLY A 128 1.55 4.40 -2.48
CA GLY A 128 2.19 3.43 -1.60
C GLY A 128 3.41 2.78 -2.25
N VAL A 129 4.50 2.64 -1.48
CA VAL A 129 5.77 2.01 -1.91
C VAL A 129 6.27 1.06 -0.83
N ALA A 130 6.35 -0.23 -1.14
CA ALA A 130 6.83 -1.23 -0.19
C ALA A 130 8.26 -0.91 0.28
N GLY A 131 8.47 -1.00 1.59
CA GLY A 131 9.77 -0.76 2.20
C GLY A 131 10.17 0.70 2.37
N ILE A 132 9.44 1.67 1.83
CA ILE A 132 9.79 3.10 1.94
C ILE A 132 9.91 3.54 3.40
N ARG A 133 10.98 4.28 3.70
CA ARG A 133 11.24 4.96 4.97
C ARG A 133 11.08 6.47 4.80
N LEU A 134 11.01 7.21 5.89
CA LEU A 134 10.97 8.67 5.85
C LEU A 134 12.19 9.26 5.14
N THR A 135 13.37 8.67 5.38
CA THR A 135 14.63 9.08 4.74
C THR A 135 14.62 8.90 3.23
N ASP A 136 13.81 7.98 2.71
CA ASP A 136 13.74 7.65 1.29
C ASP A 136 12.81 8.60 0.51
N CYS A 137 12.06 9.44 1.20
CA CYS A 137 11.08 10.33 0.57
C CYS A 137 11.71 11.56 -0.12
N VAL A 138 12.92 11.95 0.29
CA VAL A 138 13.59 13.18 -0.19
C VAL A 138 14.58 12.93 -1.32
N PRO A 139 15.38 11.83 -1.31
CA PRO A 139 16.34 11.57 -2.38
C PRO A 139 15.66 11.43 -3.75
N THR A 140 16.34 11.91 -4.77
CA THR A 140 15.92 11.74 -6.17
C THR A 140 16.41 10.41 -6.74
N ALA A 141 15.92 10.05 -7.92
CA ALA A 141 16.42 8.87 -8.62
C ALA A 141 17.95 8.94 -8.85
N GLY A 142 18.48 10.12 -9.11
CA GLY A 142 19.92 10.35 -9.26
C GLY A 142 20.70 10.12 -7.97
N ASP A 143 20.15 10.52 -6.83
CA ASP A 143 20.77 10.29 -5.53
C ASP A 143 20.82 8.79 -5.21
N PHE A 144 19.75 8.04 -5.47
CA PHE A 144 19.71 6.59 -5.30
C PHE A 144 20.75 5.88 -6.17
N LEU A 145 20.89 6.27 -7.43
CA LEU A 145 21.84 5.65 -8.35
C LEU A 145 23.31 5.97 -8.02
N SER A 146 23.58 7.12 -7.40
CA SER A 146 24.93 7.54 -7.01
C SER A 146 25.44 6.85 -5.75
N SER A 147 24.57 6.25 -4.95
CA SER A 147 24.91 5.60 -3.69
C SER A 147 25.17 4.11 -3.90
N THR A 148 26.34 3.64 -3.45
CA THR A 148 26.71 2.22 -3.50
C THR A 148 25.77 1.30 -2.70
N ILE A 149 25.19 1.81 -1.63
CA ILE A 149 24.21 1.09 -0.81
C ILE A 149 22.89 0.91 -1.57
N ASN A 150 22.55 1.88 -2.41
CA ASN A 150 21.28 1.91 -3.11
C ASN A 150 21.31 1.17 -4.47
N GLN A 151 22.46 0.80 -5.01
CA GLN A 151 22.52 -0.02 -6.22
C GLN A 151 21.89 -1.41 -6.02
N ALA A 152 22.01 -1.98 -4.83
CA ALA A 152 21.32 -3.23 -4.49
C ALA A 152 19.80 -3.00 -4.32
N VAL A 153 19.39 -1.83 -3.84
CA VAL A 153 17.98 -1.42 -3.72
C VAL A 153 17.39 -1.11 -5.09
N VAL A 154 18.19 -0.63 -6.04
CA VAL A 154 17.76 -0.37 -7.42
C VAL A 154 17.44 -1.68 -8.17
N SER A 155 18.09 -2.78 -7.85
CA SER A 155 17.78 -4.10 -8.44
C SER A 155 16.51 -4.75 -7.81
N PHE A 156 16.14 -4.36 -6.59
CA PHE A 156 14.88 -4.73 -5.93
C PHE A 156 14.05 -3.46 -5.72
N ASN A 157 13.43 -2.93 -6.78
CA ASN A 157 13.09 -1.52 -6.77
C ASN A 157 11.59 -1.21 -6.71
N PRO A 158 10.96 -1.23 -5.53
CA PRO A 158 9.63 -0.70 -5.36
C PRO A 158 9.53 0.81 -5.67
N PHE A 159 10.62 1.55 -5.56
CA PHE A 159 10.67 2.99 -5.88
C PHE A 159 10.54 3.27 -7.38
N GLY A 160 10.85 2.30 -8.25
CA GLY A 160 10.65 2.40 -9.70
C GLY A 160 9.21 2.67 -10.10
N ARG A 161 8.25 2.50 -9.20
CA ARG A 161 6.85 2.85 -9.46
C ARG A 161 6.63 4.35 -9.66
N PHE A 162 7.47 5.19 -9.04
CA PHE A 162 7.35 6.65 -9.02
C PHE A 162 8.65 7.38 -9.32
N LEU A 163 9.77 6.65 -9.44
CA LEU A 163 11.08 7.21 -9.77
C LEU A 163 11.56 6.59 -11.09
N ASP A 164 11.92 7.44 -12.04
CA ASP A 164 12.44 6.99 -13.33
C ASP A 164 13.94 6.72 -13.22
N PHE A 165 14.31 5.45 -13.14
CA PHE A 165 15.70 4.98 -13.17
C PHE A 165 16.21 4.67 -14.59
N GLY A 166 15.46 5.04 -15.61
CA GLY A 166 15.86 4.87 -17.01
C GLY A 166 17.17 5.59 -17.37
N THR A 167 17.77 5.21 -18.47
CA THR A 167 18.97 5.86 -19.00
C THR A 167 18.66 6.55 -20.32
N PRO A 168 18.86 7.87 -20.44
CA PRO A 168 19.31 8.78 -19.38
C PRO A 168 18.23 9.03 -18.33
N ILE A 169 18.67 9.33 -17.09
CA ILE A 169 17.75 9.74 -16.02
C ILE A 169 17.10 11.05 -16.44
N ILE A 170 15.85 10.97 -16.90
CA ILE A 170 15.14 12.13 -17.45
C ILE A 170 14.49 12.93 -16.36
N ASN A 171 14.18 12.28 -15.24
CA ASN A 171 13.36 12.84 -14.19
C ASN A 171 14.08 12.81 -12.84
N ASN A 172 14.65 13.93 -12.42
CA ASN A 172 15.34 14.08 -11.15
C ASN A 172 14.36 14.54 -10.06
N VAL A 173 13.28 13.77 -9.87
CA VAL A 173 12.26 14.03 -8.86
C VAL A 173 12.38 13.02 -7.72
N SER A 174 11.99 13.45 -6.53
CA SER A 174 11.87 12.62 -5.35
C SER A 174 10.44 12.08 -5.20
N TYR A 175 10.25 11.10 -4.30
CA TYR A 175 8.92 10.67 -3.89
C TYR A 175 8.08 11.85 -3.36
N LEU A 176 8.71 12.73 -2.57
CA LEU A 176 8.05 13.92 -2.03
C LEU A 176 7.58 14.87 -3.13
N ASP A 177 8.32 14.97 -4.25
CA ASP A 177 7.91 15.79 -5.38
C ASP A 177 6.68 15.22 -6.08
N HIS A 178 6.57 13.89 -6.20
CA HIS A 178 5.35 13.24 -6.68
C HIS A 178 4.17 13.55 -5.77
N VAL A 179 4.35 13.44 -4.45
CA VAL A 179 3.31 13.78 -3.49
C VAL A 179 2.86 15.24 -3.63
N LYS A 180 3.80 16.19 -3.70
CA LYS A 180 3.50 17.61 -3.85
C LYS A 180 2.77 17.92 -5.16
N SER A 181 3.15 17.25 -6.23
CA SER A 181 2.56 17.47 -7.56
C SER A 181 1.20 16.78 -7.74
N SER A 182 0.77 15.95 -6.80
CA SER A 182 -0.50 15.23 -6.88
C SER A 182 -1.73 16.12 -6.84
N GLY A 183 -1.62 17.31 -6.22
CA GLY A 183 -2.75 18.23 -6.05
C GLY A 183 -3.80 17.72 -5.06
N ALA A 184 -3.39 16.94 -4.07
CA ALA A 184 -4.29 16.36 -3.08
C ALA A 184 -5.14 17.41 -2.37
N THR A 185 -6.45 17.19 -2.28
CA THR A 185 -7.38 17.94 -1.41
C THR A 185 -7.55 17.25 -0.07
N PHE A 186 -7.39 15.92 -0.06
CA PHE A 186 -7.36 15.09 1.13
C PHE A 186 -6.27 14.02 0.98
N PHE A 187 -5.61 13.65 2.07
CA PHE A 187 -4.62 12.58 2.02
C PHE A 187 -4.61 11.74 3.29
N THR A 188 -4.21 10.48 3.15
CA THR A 188 -3.75 9.63 4.26
C THR A 188 -2.25 9.45 4.14
N CYS A 189 -1.55 9.38 5.28
CA CYS A 189 -0.10 9.18 5.33
C CYS A 189 0.24 8.06 6.31
N TRP A 190 0.83 6.98 5.81
CA TRP A 190 1.28 5.84 6.61
C TRP A 190 2.78 5.59 6.36
N LEU A 191 3.61 6.40 6.99
CA LEU A 191 5.07 6.36 6.90
C LEU A 191 5.69 6.32 8.30
N GLY A 192 6.98 5.99 8.38
CA GLY A 192 7.78 5.99 9.60
C GLY A 192 7.91 4.63 10.30
N ASN A 193 7.00 3.70 10.07
CA ASN A 193 7.10 2.37 10.69
C ASN A 193 8.28 1.55 10.13
N ASN A 194 8.63 1.68 8.86
CA ASN A 194 9.77 0.98 8.27
C ASN A 194 11.11 1.50 8.80
N ASP A 195 11.15 2.74 9.26
CA ASP A 195 12.35 3.32 9.90
C ASP A 195 12.73 2.58 11.19
N LEU A 196 11.73 1.99 11.89
CA LEU A 196 11.92 1.23 13.10
C LEU A 196 11.86 -0.29 12.89
N LEU A 197 11.20 -0.74 11.82
CA LEU A 197 10.91 -2.15 11.60
C LEU A 197 12.17 -3.00 11.50
N LEU A 198 13.15 -2.57 10.73
CA LEU A 198 14.41 -3.30 10.56
C LEU A 198 15.15 -3.40 11.88
N TRP A 199 15.21 -2.33 12.66
CA TRP A 199 15.80 -2.33 13.98
C TRP A 199 15.07 -3.29 14.95
N CYS A 200 13.74 -3.30 14.92
CA CYS A 200 12.95 -4.23 15.73
C CYS A 200 13.18 -5.69 15.32
N ILE A 201 13.21 -5.98 14.03
CA ILE A 201 13.42 -7.35 13.50
C ILE A 201 14.83 -7.85 13.84
N SER A 202 15.85 -6.98 13.83
CA SER A 202 17.23 -7.33 14.20
C SER A 202 17.44 -7.52 15.72
N GLY A 203 16.39 -7.41 16.51
CA GLY A 203 16.49 -7.50 17.98
C GLY A 203 17.05 -6.26 18.64
N GLY A 204 17.01 -5.12 17.96
CA GLY A 204 17.50 -3.84 18.47
C GLY A 204 18.98 -3.57 18.17
N GLU A 205 19.57 -4.34 17.30
CA GLU A 205 20.95 -4.09 16.82
C GLU A 205 20.92 -3.06 15.68
N ALA A 206 21.85 -2.10 15.75
CA ALA A 206 22.00 -1.14 14.66
C ALA A 206 22.58 -1.85 13.42
N THR A 207 21.87 -1.81 12.32
CA THR A 207 22.28 -2.34 11.02
C THR A 207 22.86 -1.24 10.14
#